data_ca2b5afee8295b7602a538c5af6554e7
#
_entry.id   ca2b5afee8295b7602a538c5af6554e7
#
_cell.length_a   1.000
_cell.length_b   1.000
_cell.length_c   1.000
_cell.angle_alpha   90.00
_cell.angle_beta   90.00
_cell.angle_gamma   90.00
#
_symmetry.space_group_name_H-M   'P 1'
#
loop_
_entity.id
_entity.type
_entity.pdbx_description
1 polymer ?
#
loop_
_entity_poly.entity_id
_entity_poly.type
_entity_poly.pdbx_seq_one_letter_code
_entity_poly.pdbx_strand_id
1 'polypeptide(L)'
;GLICGLFVIYIANEIGHRNTKYEQFFSKVLLLPSLYMHFFIEHNRGHHKRVSTVEDPSSARFGENIFSFWFRAVSFGYLSAWNLENSRLKRNGNNIISLKNEMLLYQLIQIIFLFSIYYVFGFELMLYFICCSVFGFLLLETVNYIEHYGLQRNKNDRGKYELSLIHISEPTRPDV
;
A
#
# COMPACT_ATOMS: atom_id res chain seq x y z
N GLY A 1 -0.32 17.99 -6.05
CA GLY A 1 -1.26 16.85 -6.19
C GLY A 1 -0.75 15.82 -7.19
N LEU A 2 -0.81 16.12 -8.51
CA LEU A 2 -0.39 15.18 -9.58
C LEU A 2 1.05 14.67 -9.43
N ILE A 3 2.00 15.56 -9.15
CA ILE A 3 3.41 15.20 -8.97
C ILE A 3 3.58 14.28 -7.75
N CYS A 4 2.98 14.60 -6.61
CA CYS A 4 3.05 13.75 -5.43
C CYS A 4 2.34 12.39 -5.63
N GLY A 5 1.20 12.38 -6.34
CA GLY A 5 0.44 11.16 -6.55
C GLY A 5 1.10 10.17 -7.52
N LEU A 6 1.54 10.65 -8.68
CA LEU A 6 2.06 9.74 -9.71
C LEU A 6 3.54 9.45 -9.55
N PHE A 7 4.38 10.48 -9.39
CA PHE A 7 5.83 10.26 -9.37
C PHE A 7 6.36 9.80 -8.02
N VAL A 8 5.95 10.47 -6.94
CA VAL A 8 6.51 10.20 -5.62
C VAL A 8 6.05 8.84 -5.10
N ILE A 9 4.76 8.51 -5.27
CA ILE A 9 4.24 7.22 -4.81
C ILE A 9 4.76 6.08 -5.71
N TYR A 10 4.85 6.30 -7.04
CA TYR A 10 5.42 5.30 -7.94
C TYR A 10 6.89 5.01 -7.61
N ILE A 11 7.72 6.06 -7.40
CA ILE A 11 9.11 5.89 -6.96
C ILE A 11 9.17 5.21 -5.58
N ALA A 12 8.29 5.57 -4.65
CA ALA A 12 8.21 4.94 -3.34
C ALA A 12 7.91 3.44 -3.45
N ASN A 13 7.03 3.06 -4.38
CA ASN A 13 6.70 1.68 -4.68
C ASN A 13 7.93 0.92 -5.19
N GLU A 14 8.59 1.41 -6.24
CA GLU A 14 9.78 0.78 -6.82
C GLU A 14 10.92 0.60 -5.81
N ILE A 15 11.19 1.65 -5.01
CA ILE A 15 12.23 1.59 -3.99
C ILE A 15 11.81 0.68 -2.83
N GLY A 16 10.52 0.60 -2.53
CA GLY A 16 9.97 -0.25 -1.47
C GLY A 16 10.22 -1.74 -1.65
N HIS A 17 10.40 -2.21 -2.90
CA HIS A 17 10.73 -3.60 -3.24
C HIS A 17 12.19 -3.97 -3.00
N ARG A 18 13.05 -2.98 -2.80
CA ARG A 18 14.46 -3.23 -2.59
C ARG A 18 14.75 -3.76 -1.20
N ASN A 19 15.77 -4.65 -1.10
CA ASN A 19 16.09 -5.32 0.17
C ASN A 19 16.92 -4.46 1.13
N THR A 20 17.40 -3.29 0.71
CA THR A 20 18.22 -2.45 1.56
C THR A 20 17.37 -1.63 2.53
N LYS A 21 17.82 -1.53 3.78
CA LYS A 21 17.12 -0.76 4.82
C LYS A 21 16.97 0.72 4.46
N TYR A 22 17.94 1.29 3.74
CA TYR A 22 17.91 2.69 3.30
C TYR A 22 16.79 2.94 2.30
N GLU A 23 16.67 2.10 1.29
CA GLU A 23 15.65 2.21 0.26
C GLU A 23 14.26 2.05 0.85
N GLN A 24 14.06 1.09 1.75
CA GLN A 24 12.80 0.93 2.46
C GLN A 24 12.46 2.13 3.37
N PHE A 25 13.47 2.74 3.99
CA PHE A 25 13.26 3.97 4.77
C PHE A 25 12.83 5.13 3.86
N PHE A 26 13.51 5.35 2.75
CA PHE A 26 13.15 6.39 1.78
C PHE A 26 11.77 6.15 1.17
N SER A 27 11.40 4.92 0.84
CA SER A 27 10.05 4.57 0.41
C SER A 27 8.99 5.04 1.40
N LYS A 28 9.18 4.76 2.69
CA LYS A 28 8.26 5.19 3.76
C LYS A 28 8.18 6.71 3.88
N VAL A 29 9.31 7.42 3.76
CA VAL A 29 9.35 8.90 3.77
C VAL A 29 8.61 9.48 2.57
N LEU A 30 8.77 8.89 1.38
CA LEU A 30 8.08 9.33 0.16
C LEU A 30 6.57 9.09 0.22
N LEU A 31 6.10 8.08 0.97
CA LEU A 31 4.67 7.82 1.18
C LEU A 31 4.02 8.76 2.20
N LEU A 32 4.80 9.45 3.03
CA LEU A 32 4.27 10.34 4.07
C LEU A 32 3.42 11.50 3.50
N PRO A 33 3.85 12.24 2.44
CA PRO A 33 3.03 13.32 1.88
C PRO A 33 1.70 12.86 1.26
N SER A 34 1.58 11.59 0.90
CA SER A 34 0.31 11.03 0.42
C SER A 34 -0.61 10.55 1.54
N LEU A 35 -0.18 10.63 2.81
CA LEU A 35 -0.89 10.05 3.96
C LEU A 35 -1.25 8.57 3.79
N TYR A 36 -0.46 7.84 3.01
CA TYR A 36 -0.73 6.47 2.58
C TYR A 36 0.38 5.49 2.98
N MET A 37 1.05 5.72 4.13
CA MET A 37 2.22 4.95 4.57
C MET A 37 1.92 3.46 4.77
N HIS A 38 0.68 3.09 5.12
CA HIS A 38 0.27 1.68 5.27
C HIS A 38 0.36 0.89 3.97
N PHE A 39 0.35 1.57 2.83
CA PHE A 39 0.57 0.98 1.52
C PHE A 39 1.88 0.20 1.46
N PHE A 40 2.94 0.68 2.13
CA PHE A 40 4.21 -0.06 2.21
C PHE A 40 4.04 -1.47 2.76
N ILE A 41 3.21 -1.65 3.80
CA ILE A 41 2.96 -2.97 4.39
C ILE A 41 2.07 -3.81 3.48
N GLU A 42 0.94 -3.24 3.04
CA GLU A 42 -0.03 -3.96 2.22
C GLU A 42 0.58 -4.38 0.89
N HIS A 43 1.25 -3.48 0.21
CA HIS A 43 1.81 -3.75 -1.11
C HIS A 43 2.89 -4.83 -1.06
N ASN A 44 3.88 -4.68 -0.19
CA ASN A 44 5.02 -5.61 -0.12
C ASN A 44 4.69 -6.97 0.53
N ARG A 45 3.78 -7.01 1.51
CA ARG A 45 3.51 -8.22 2.30
C ARG A 45 2.17 -8.86 1.97
N GLY A 46 1.23 -8.10 1.38
CA GLY A 46 -0.13 -8.52 1.05
C GLY A 46 -0.34 -8.68 -0.44
N HIS A 47 -0.38 -7.57 -1.16
CA HIS A 47 -0.71 -7.50 -2.58
C HIS A 47 0.17 -8.43 -3.42
N HIS A 48 1.49 -8.32 -3.38
CA HIS A 48 2.38 -9.19 -4.17
C HIS A 48 2.15 -10.68 -3.97
N LYS A 49 1.75 -11.08 -2.78
CA LYS A 49 1.43 -12.48 -2.49
C LYS A 49 0.08 -12.91 -3.05
N ARG A 50 -0.89 -11.98 -3.08
CA ARG A 50 -2.30 -12.25 -3.38
C ARG A 50 -2.78 -11.63 -4.69
N VAL A 51 -1.90 -10.96 -5.43
CA VAL A 51 -2.25 -10.27 -6.67
C VAL A 51 -3.07 -11.17 -7.60
N SER A 52 -4.10 -10.60 -8.21
CA SER A 52 -5.05 -11.31 -9.08
C SER A 52 -5.82 -12.45 -8.39
N THR A 53 -6.00 -12.39 -7.08
CA THR A 53 -6.89 -13.30 -6.34
C THR A 53 -8.07 -12.53 -5.76
N VAL A 54 -9.14 -13.25 -5.39
CA VAL A 54 -10.33 -12.66 -4.73
C VAL A 54 -9.98 -12.03 -3.37
N GLU A 55 -8.90 -12.49 -2.75
CA GLU A 55 -8.44 -12.06 -1.42
C GLU A 55 -7.65 -10.76 -1.47
N ASP A 56 -7.22 -10.32 -2.66
CA ASP A 56 -6.44 -9.09 -2.83
C ASP A 56 -7.37 -7.86 -2.97
N PRO A 57 -7.28 -6.89 -2.05
CA PRO A 57 -8.08 -5.67 -2.13
C PRO A 57 -7.69 -4.77 -3.30
N SER A 58 -6.45 -4.84 -3.78
CA SER A 58 -5.91 -3.97 -4.83
C SER A 58 -5.93 -4.58 -6.24
N SER A 59 -6.55 -5.77 -6.41
CA SER A 59 -6.81 -6.34 -7.74
C SER A 59 -8.23 -6.07 -8.19
N ALA A 60 -8.39 -5.33 -9.30
CA ALA A 60 -9.69 -4.96 -9.86
C ALA A 60 -10.39 -6.18 -10.48
N ARG A 61 -11.68 -6.34 -10.17
CA ARG A 61 -12.50 -7.44 -10.66
C ARG A 61 -13.10 -7.12 -12.03
N PHE A 62 -13.32 -8.12 -12.85
CA PHE A 62 -14.03 -7.92 -14.12
C PHE A 62 -15.43 -7.34 -13.87
N GLY A 63 -15.77 -6.26 -14.57
CA GLY A 63 -17.05 -5.56 -14.43
C GLY A 63 -17.15 -4.62 -13.22
N GLU A 64 -16.13 -4.54 -12.37
CA GLU A 64 -16.12 -3.61 -11.24
C GLU A 64 -15.89 -2.18 -11.72
N ASN A 65 -16.72 -1.23 -11.26
CA ASN A 65 -16.48 0.18 -11.55
C ASN A 65 -15.39 0.76 -10.65
N ILE A 66 -14.71 1.79 -11.13
CA ILE A 66 -13.55 2.39 -10.46
C ILE A 66 -13.86 2.94 -9.06
N PHE A 67 -15.05 3.49 -8.83
CA PHE A 67 -15.43 4.06 -7.52
C PHE A 67 -15.59 2.97 -6.46
N SER A 68 -16.24 1.86 -6.82
CA SER A 68 -16.36 0.68 -5.93
C SER A 68 -15.00 0.07 -5.66
N PHE A 69 -14.14 0.02 -6.68
CA PHE A 69 -12.76 -0.42 -6.52
C PHE A 69 -11.98 0.48 -5.56
N TRP A 70 -12.01 1.80 -5.72
CA TRP A 70 -11.34 2.74 -4.81
C TRP A 70 -11.75 2.53 -3.35
N PHE A 71 -13.06 2.45 -3.11
CA PHE A 71 -13.57 2.20 -1.77
C PHE A 71 -13.04 0.89 -1.19
N ARG A 72 -13.06 -0.18 -1.99
CA ARG A 72 -12.58 -1.50 -1.59
C ARG A 72 -11.07 -1.51 -1.37
N ALA A 73 -10.29 -1.02 -2.32
CA ALA A 73 -8.84 -1.02 -2.26
C ALA A 73 -8.34 -0.23 -1.04
N VAL A 74 -8.83 0.99 -0.83
CA VAL A 74 -8.41 1.83 0.30
C VAL A 74 -8.85 1.23 1.63
N SER A 75 -10.15 0.87 1.78
CA SER A 75 -10.66 0.43 3.08
C SER A 75 -10.13 -0.94 3.47
N PHE A 76 -10.20 -1.92 2.57
CA PHE A 76 -9.73 -3.28 2.87
C PHE A 76 -8.21 -3.40 2.79
N GLY A 77 -7.52 -2.58 2.00
CA GLY A 77 -6.08 -2.48 2.02
C GLY A 77 -5.56 -2.00 3.38
N TYR A 78 -6.21 -0.98 3.95
CA TYR A 78 -5.89 -0.50 5.31
C TYR A 78 -6.10 -1.58 6.37
N LEU A 79 -7.25 -2.28 6.34
CA LEU A 79 -7.53 -3.38 7.28
C LEU A 79 -6.56 -4.56 7.09
N SER A 80 -6.21 -4.86 5.86
CA SER A 80 -5.23 -5.90 5.54
C SER A 80 -3.85 -5.56 6.07
N ALA A 81 -3.38 -4.31 5.93
CA ALA A 81 -2.12 -3.85 6.50
C ALA A 81 -2.07 -4.06 8.03
N TRP A 82 -3.16 -3.73 8.74
CA TRP A 82 -3.28 -4.00 10.18
C TRP A 82 -3.18 -5.49 10.49
N ASN A 83 -3.89 -6.34 9.76
CA ASN A 83 -3.89 -7.78 9.98
C ASN A 83 -2.51 -8.41 9.71
N LEU A 84 -1.83 -7.96 8.66
CA LEU A 84 -0.48 -8.40 8.31
C LEU A 84 0.53 -8.02 9.39
N GLU A 85 0.46 -6.79 9.88
CA GLU A 85 1.37 -6.29 10.91
C GLU A 85 1.11 -6.97 12.26
N ASN A 86 -0.16 -7.11 12.67
CA ASN A 86 -0.52 -7.81 13.89
C ASN A 86 -0.07 -9.28 13.85
N SER A 87 -0.21 -9.94 12.70
CA SER A 87 0.26 -11.32 12.51
C SER A 87 1.79 -11.43 12.60
N ARG A 88 2.52 -10.44 12.07
CA ARG A 88 3.98 -10.34 12.20
C ARG A 88 4.40 -10.22 13.66
N LEU A 89 3.77 -9.32 14.41
CA LEU A 89 4.07 -9.09 15.81
C LEU A 89 3.79 -10.32 16.67
N LYS A 90 2.65 -10.98 16.48
CA LYS A 90 2.29 -12.21 17.19
C LYS A 90 3.30 -13.33 16.93
N ARG A 91 3.72 -13.55 15.68
CA ARG A 91 4.75 -14.56 15.34
C ARG A 91 6.08 -14.30 16.03
N ASN A 92 6.41 -13.03 16.22
CA ASN A 92 7.67 -12.62 16.88
C ASN A 92 7.54 -12.50 18.41
N GLY A 93 6.40 -12.91 18.99
CA GLY A 93 6.18 -12.82 20.44
C GLY A 93 6.08 -11.38 20.97
N ASN A 94 5.81 -10.40 20.11
CA ASN A 94 5.69 -8.99 20.49
C ASN A 94 4.23 -8.61 20.75
N ASN A 95 4.05 -7.64 21.67
CA ASN A 95 2.74 -7.05 21.90
C ASN A 95 2.30 -6.20 20.70
N ILE A 96 1.00 -6.26 20.39
CA ILE A 96 0.38 -5.47 19.32
C ILE A 96 0.45 -3.96 19.66
N ILE A 97 0.25 -3.60 20.94
CA ILE A 97 0.38 -2.22 21.41
C ILE A 97 1.84 -2.00 21.84
N SER A 98 2.70 -1.72 20.89
CA SER A 98 4.12 -1.45 21.13
C SER A 98 4.70 -0.57 20.02
N LEU A 99 5.81 0.11 20.30
CA LEU A 99 6.56 0.90 19.31
C LEU A 99 7.16 0.05 18.17
N LYS A 100 7.09 -1.29 18.29
CA LYS A 100 7.47 -2.23 17.23
C LYS A 100 6.37 -2.40 16.19
N ASN A 101 5.17 -1.88 16.44
CA ASN A 101 4.06 -1.91 15.51
C ASN A 101 4.22 -0.80 14.47
N GLU A 102 4.58 -1.17 13.25
CA GLU A 102 4.78 -0.21 12.15
C GLU A 102 3.49 0.56 11.81
N MET A 103 2.30 -0.07 11.94
CA MET A 103 1.03 0.61 11.68
C MET A 103 0.78 1.73 12.71
N LEU A 104 0.98 1.48 14.00
CA LEU A 104 0.87 2.53 15.03
C LEU A 104 1.87 3.65 14.80
N LEU A 105 3.10 3.30 14.46
CA LEU A 105 4.14 4.29 14.17
C LEU A 105 3.77 5.16 12.97
N TYR A 106 3.26 4.57 11.88
CA TYR A 106 2.83 5.32 10.70
C TYR A 106 1.68 6.27 11.01
N GLN A 107 0.67 5.83 11.79
CA GLN A 107 -0.42 6.70 12.21
C GLN A 107 0.11 7.89 13.02
N LEU A 108 1.00 7.64 13.98
CA LEU A 108 1.58 8.69 14.82
C LEU A 108 2.38 9.70 13.97
N ILE A 109 3.22 9.22 13.06
CA ILE A 109 4.01 10.08 12.17
C ILE A 109 3.10 10.94 11.29
N GLN A 110 2.06 10.37 10.68
CA GLN A 110 1.11 11.09 9.85
C GLN A 110 0.33 12.15 10.64
N ILE A 111 -0.09 11.83 11.87
CA ILE A 111 -0.77 12.79 12.76
C ILE A 111 0.17 13.95 13.09
N ILE A 112 1.40 13.67 13.52
CA ILE A 112 2.39 14.72 13.83
C ILE A 112 2.66 15.58 12.59
N PHE A 113 2.76 14.96 11.43
CA PHE A 113 3.00 15.66 10.17
C PHE A 113 1.83 16.61 9.82
N LEU A 114 0.58 16.16 9.95
CA LEU A 114 -0.60 17.00 9.74
C LEU A 114 -0.68 18.16 10.77
N PHE A 115 -0.38 17.87 12.02
CA PHE A 115 -0.31 18.94 13.04
C PHE A 115 0.79 19.97 12.74
N SER A 116 1.92 19.54 12.20
CA SER A 116 2.99 20.45 11.78
C SER A 116 2.53 21.36 10.63
N ILE A 117 1.82 20.81 9.65
CA ILE A 117 1.24 21.60 8.56
C ILE A 117 0.21 22.58 9.10
N TYR A 118 -0.67 22.13 9.97
CA TYR A 118 -1.67 22.99 10.60
C TYR A 118 -1.02 24.16 11.38
N TYR A 119 0.01 23.86 12.16
CA TYR A 119 0.69 24.85 13.00
C TYR A 119 1.43 25.91 12.17
N VAL A 120 2.08 25.49 11.07
CA VAL A 120 2.90 26.41 10.24
C VAL A 120 2.05 27.16 9.21
N PHE A 121 1.06 26.50 8.61
CA PHE A 121 0.33 27.03 7.45
C PHE A 121 -1.16 27.30 7.71
N GLY A 122 -1.68 26.88 8.87
CA GLY A 122 -3.07 27.06 9.24
C GLY A 122 -4.00 25.97 8.70
N PHE A 123 -5.26 26.05 9.15
CA PHE A 123 -6.29 25.04 8.91
C PHE A 123 -6.64 24.87 7.41
N GLU A 124 -6.75 25.97 6.69
CA GLU A 124 -7.14 25.93 5.27
C GLU A 124 -6.11 25.18 4.41
N LEU A 125 -4.82 25.49 4.58
CA LEU A 125 -3.76 24.82 3.84
C LEU A 125 -3.62 23.35 4.23
N MET A 126 -3.87 22.99 5.50
CA MET A 126 -3.95 21.59 5.92
C MET A 126 -5.08 20.85 5.19
N LEU A 127 -6.26 21.46 5.05
CA LEU A 127 -7.37 20.83 4.30
C LEU A 127 -7.01 20.63 2.81
N TYR A 128 -6.44 21.66 2.17
CA TYR A 128 -5.95 21.51 0.80
C TYR A 128 -4.91 20.42 0.66
N PHE A 129 -4.01 20.30 1.64
CA PHE A 129 -3.02 19.24 1.65
C PHE A 129 -3.68 17.85 1.74
N ILE A 130 -4.67 17.67 2.63
CA ILE A 130 -5.42 16.41 2.75
C ILE A 130 -6.12 16.06 1.44
N CYS A 131 -6.82 17.03 0.81
CA CYS A 131 -7.46 16.82 -0.49
C CYS A 131 -6.45 16.39 -1.58
N CYS A 132 -5.29 17.04 -1.63
CA CYS A 132 -4.23 16.67 -2.55
C CYS A 132 -3.67 15.27 -2.28
N SER A 133 -3.53 14.89 -1.01
CA SER A 133 -3.07 13.55 -0.62
C SER A 133 -4.07 12.47 -1.01
N VAL A 134 -5.36 12.71 -0.76
CA VAL A 134 -6.45 11.81 -1.18
C VAL A 134 -6.45 11.62 -2.70
N PHE A 135 -6.37 12.71 -3.45
CA PHE A 135 -6.27 12.63 -4.90
C PHE A 135 -5.04 11.86 -5.36
N GLY A 136 -3.90 12.04 -4.66
CA GLY A 136 -2.67 11.35 -4.96
C GLY A 136 -2.77 9.83 -4.82
N PHE A 137 -3.27 9.32 -3.70
CA PHE A 137 -3.40 7.87 -3.55
C PHE A 137 -4.54 7.27 -4.39
N LEU A 138 -5.60 8.01 -4.70
CA LEU A 138 -6.62 7.54 -5.63
C LEU A 138 -6.09 7.38 -7.05
N LEU A 139 -5.15 8.24 -7.47
CA LEU A 139 -4.44 8.06 -8.75
C LEU A 139 -3.59 6.78 -8.75
N LEU A 140 -2.88 6.49 -7.64
CA LEU A 140 -2.16 5.24 -7.50
C LEU A 140 -3.09 4.02 -7.62
N GLU A 141 -4.22 4.05 -6.89
CA GLU A 141 -5.20 2.96 -6.98
C GLU A 141 -5.83 2.85 -8.38
N THR A 142 -5.91 3.97 -9.12
CA THR A 142 -6.35 3.93 -10.54
C THR A 142 -5.34 3.18 -11.41
N VAL A 143 -4.04 3.34 -11.16
CA VAL A 143 -3.01 2.53 -11.84
C VAL A 143 -3.19 1.06 -11.50
N ASN A 144 -3.33 0.72 -10.21
CA ASN A 144 -3.62 -0.66 -9.77
C ASN A 144 -4.88 -1.22 -10.43
N TYR A 145 -5.93 -0.40 -10.58
CA TYR A 145 -7.16 -0.79 -11.28
C TYR A 145 -6.88 -1.19 -12.72
N ILE A 146 -6.15 -0.37 -13.46
CA ILE A 146 -5.85 -0.61 -14.89
C ILE A 146 -4.95 -1.84 -15.05
N GLU A 147 -3.92 -1.97 -14.21
CA GLU A 147 -2.94 -3.06 -14.29
C GLU A 147 -3.54 -4.42 -13.97
N HIS A 148 -4.54 -4.47 -13.08
CA HIS A 148 -5.08 -5.75 -12.60
C HIS A 148 -6.52 -6.01 -13.05
N TYR A 149 -7.11 -5.16 -13.90
CA TYR A 149 -8.52 -5.29 -14.29
C TYR A 149 -8.84 -6.63 -14.95
N GLY A 150 -9.71 -7.39 -14.29
CA GLY A 150 -10.19 -8.66 -14.77
C GLY A 150 -9.17 -9.80 -14.75
N LEU A 151 -7.96 -9.56 -14.27
CA LEU A 151 -6.96 -10.62 -14.09
C LEU A 151 -7.34 -11.48 -12.89
N GLN A 152 -7.37 -12.80 -13.08
CA GLN A 152 -7.70 -13.76 -12.03
C GLN A 152 -6.78 -14.97 -12.10
N ARG A 153 -6.19 -15.33 -10.97
CA ARG A 153 -5.40 -16.56 -10.80
C ARG A 153 -6.32 -17.71 -10.44
N ASN A 154 -6.18 -18.81 -11.14
CA ASN A 154 -6.89 -20.04 -10.86
C ASN A 154 -6.23 -20.78 -9.69
N LYS A 155 -7.04 -21.55 -8.94
CA LYS A 155 -6.52 -22.53 -7.99
C LYS A 155 -6.25 -23.83 -8.71
N ASN A 156 -5.07 -24.40 -8.47
CA ASN A 156 -4.76 -25.74 -8.96
C ASN A 156 -5.50 -26.80 -8.08
N ASP A 157 -5.42 -28.07 -8.50
CA ASP A 157 -6.06 -29.21 -7.81
C ASP A 157 -5.67 -29.35 -6.33
N ARG A 158 -4.55 -28.75 -5.91
CA ARG A 158 -4.07 -28.73 -4.52
C ARG A 158 -4.57 -27.51 -3.74
N GLY A 159 -5.49 -26.72 -4.30
CA GLY A 159 -6.04 -25.50 -3.69
C GLY A 159 -5.05 -24.31 -3.59
N LYS A 160 -3.89 -24.38 -4.22
CA LYS A 160 -2.92 -23.30 -4.30
C LYS A 160 -3.15 -22.48 -5.57
N TYR A 161 -3.01 -21.16 -5.47
CA TYR A 161 -3.07 -20.30 -6.63
C TYR A 161 -1.89 -20.57 -7.57
N GLU A 162 -2.13 -20.54 -8.86
CA GLU A 162 -1.10 -20.59 -9.90
C GLU A 162 -0.17 -19.38 -9.76
N LEU A 163 1.07 -19.51 -10.24
CA LEU A 163 2.01 -18.39 -10.26
C LEU A 163 1.43 -17.26 -11.12
N SER A 164 1.54 -16.04 -10.64
CA SER A 164 1.07 -14.86 -11.36
C SER A 164 1.92 -14.63 -12.62
N LEU A 165 1.29 -14.17 -13.70
CA LEU A 165 1.99 -13.70 -14.91
C LEU A 165 3.00 -12.59 -14.61
N ILE A 166 2.79 -11.81 -13.56
CA ILE A 166 3.74 -10.78 -13.06
C ILE A 166 5.06 -11.44 -12.61
N HIS A 167 5.01 -12.62 -12.00
CA HIS A 167 6.23 -13.37 -11.63
C HIS A 167 6.93 -14.03 -12.81
N ILE A 168 6.27 -14.15 -13.96
CA ILE A 168 6.86 -14.70 -15.20
C ILE A 168 7.61 -13.61 -15.97
N SER A 169 7.20 -12.34 -15.84
CA SER A 169 7.81 -11.20 -16.53
C SER A 169 8.94 -10.53 -15.74
N GLU A 170 9.04 -10.74 -14.42
CA GLU A 170 10.20 -10.31 -13.65
C GLU A 170 11.33 -11.33 -13.81
N PRO A 171 12.54 -10.91 -14.25
CA PRO A 171 13.69 -11.80 -14.27
C PRO A 171 13.91 -12.34 -12.86
N THR A 172 13.90 -13.65 -12.74
CA THR A 172 14.05 -14.44 -11.52
C THR A 172 15.02 -13.81 -10.52
N ARG A 173 14.47 -13.22 -9.44
CA ARG A 173 15.27 -12.99 -8.25
C ARG A 173 15.61 -14.36 -7.67
N PRO A 174 16.89 -14.65 -7.39
CA PRO A 174 17.25 -15.88 -6.70
C PRO A 174 16.51 -15.89 -5.36
N ASP A 175 15.79 -16.99 -5.13
CA ASP A 175 15.13 -17.28 -3.85
C ASP A 175 16.19 -17.22 -2.73
N VAL A 176 15.99 -16.33 -1.80
CA VAL A 176 16.77 -16.28 -0.56
C VAL A 176 15.95 -16.92 0.54
#